data_89325dec3d1ed5beff0da6df48d5f416
#
_entry.id   89325dec3d1ed5beff0da6df48d5f416
#
_cell.length_a   1.000
_cell.length_b   1.000
_cell.length_c   1.000
_cell.angle_alpha   90.00
_cell.angle_beta   90.00
_cell.angle_gamma   90.00
#
_symmetry.space_group_name_H-M   'P 1'
#
loop_
_entity.id
_entity.type
_entity.pdbx_description
1 polymer ?
#
loop_
_entity_poly.entity_id
_entity_poly.type
_entity_poly.pdbx_seq_one_letter_code
_entity_poly.pdbx_strand_id
1 'polypeptide(L)'
;MIVERIFPPDNSFYNKWRNFFIQFGKIIDSKGLIQLFTIWTFTVAGIVLQMGSTDRFIYWEWAGWYIGLLKLAFVTGLYIYIFQPKGIWTAGNKRLNEKEYGIHFGVALLLLVIGWANQNSSVNELRSFLPYIAAFLSGLAIFQFQIKFDETKGEWFNFNWDKKIFFLSLSVVLMAGAIVLGFYMDDPIISTASIVSLPFPVIALLWPSHVRHLQRARFYPLFILSMFLCVRAPWFLIPLAGLFYTLRIVNYFRYG
;
A
#
# COMPACT_ATOMS: atom_id res chain seq x y z
N MET A 1 -5.28 20.48 10.30
CA MET A 1 -5.42 20.00 8.90
C MET A 1 -6.31 20.94 8.10
N ILE A 2 -6.34 20.86 6.73
CA ILE A 2 -7.25 21.71 5.93
C ILE A 2 -8.70 21.42 6.32
N VAL A 3 -9.07 20.14 6.42
CA VAL A 3 -10.43 19.72 6.79
C VAL A 3 -10.82 20.20 8.19
N GLU A 4 -9.92 20.14 9.16
CA GLU A 4 -10.10 20.65 10.52
C GLU A 4 -10.30 22.19 10.57
N ARG A 5 -9.60 22.92 9.68
CA ARG A 5 -9.78 24.37 9.56
C ARG A 5 -11.12 24.76 8.96
N ILE A 6 -11.63 23.95 8.01
CA ILE A 6 -12.91 24.22 7.34
C ILE A 6 -14.09 23.75 8.21
N PHE A 7 -13.92 22.62 8.88
CA PHE A 7 -14.97 21.96 9.70
C PHE A 7 -14.42 21.65 11.10
N PRO A 8 -14.19 22.65 11.95
CA PRO A 8 -13.73 22.40 13.33
C PRO A 8 -14.76 21.60 14.10
N PRO A 9 -14.37 20.83 15.15
CA PRO A 9 -15.26 19.97 15.92
C PRO A 9 -16.47 20.69 16.53
N ASP A 10 -16.35 21.99 16.80
CA ASP A 10 -17.42 22.83 17.36
C ASP A 10 -18.44 23.26 16.30
N ASN A 11 -18.20 22.99 15.02
CA ASN A 11 -19.09 23.37 13.94
C ASN A 11 -20.31 22.44 13.88
N SER A 12 -21.49 23.01 13.68
CA SER A 12 -22.74 22.27 13.49
C SER A 12 -22.66 21.26 12.34
N PHE A 13 -21.92 21.58 11.27
CA PHE A 13 -21.67 20.68 10.15
C PHE A 13 -20.90 19.42 10.59
N TYR A 14 -19.85 19.56 11.43
CA TYR A 14 -19.09 18.43 11.95
C TYR A 14 -20.00 17.45 12.68
N ASN A 15 -20.81 17.94 13.62
CA ASN A 15 -21.72 17.13 14.41
C ASN A 15 -22.80 16.46 13.56
N LYS A 16 -23.35 17.17 12.57
CA LYS A 16 -24.36 16.65 11.65
C LYS A 16 -23.83 15.48 10.80
N TRP A 17 -22.60 15.59 10.29
CA TRP A 17 -22.04 14.61 9.36
C TRP A 17 -21.19 13.52 10.04
N ARG A 18 -20.82 13.69 11.31
CA ARG A 18 -19.99 12.74 12.04
C ARG A 18 -20.53 11.31 11.97
N ASN A 19 -21.82 11.12 12.26
CA ASN A 19 -22.44 9.79 12.22
C ASN A 19 -22.41 9.17 10.82
N PHE A 20 -22.65 9.97 9.79
CA PHE A 20 -22.52 9.51 8.40
C PHE A 20 -21.10 9.01 8.11
N PHE A 21 -20.07 9.80 8.44
CA PHE A 21 -18.67 9.40 8.18
C PHE A 21 -18.22 8.22 9.05
N ILE A 22 -18.75 8.06 10.27
CA ILE A 22 -18.51 6.86 11.07
C ILE A 22 -19.06 5.62 10.36
N GLN A 23 -20.30 5.66 9.88
CA GLN A 23 -20.92 4.55 9.16
C GLN A 23 -20.20 4.28 7.83
N PHE A 24 -19.90 5.32 7.07
CA PHE A 24 -19.14 5.21 5.83
C PHE A 24 -17.75 4.60 6.06
N GLY A 25 -17.05 5.00 7.14
CA GLY A 25 -15.78 4.40 7.53
C GLY A 25 -15.89 2.92 7.84
N LYS A 26 -16.95 2.47 8.52
CA LYS A 26 -17.19 1.03 8.74
C LYS A 26 -17.38 0.26 7.43
N ILE A 27 -18.06 0.87 6.44
CA ILE A 27 -18.21 0.27 5.11
C ILE A 27 -16.86 0.17 4.41
N ILE A 28 -16.04 1.23 4.44
CA ILE A 28 -14.69 1.24 3.87
C ILE A 28 -13.84 0.12 4.48
N ASP A 29 -13.84 0.01 5.82
CA ASP A 29 -13.08 -1.02 6.53
C ASP A 29 -13.57 -2.43 6.15
N SER A 30 -14.89 -2.64 6.07
CA SER A 30 -15.47 -3.94 5.70
C SER A 30 -15.18 -4.34 4.25
N LYS A 31 -15.03 -3.36 3.37
CA LYS A 31 -14.69 -3.59 1.95
C LYS A 31 -13.18 -3.69 1.72
N GLY A 32 -12.36 -3.44 2.72
CA GLY A 32 -10.92 -3.56 2.62
C GLY A 32 -10.30 -2.61 1.58
N LEU A 33 -10.62 -1.32 1.67
CA LEU A 33 -10.16 -0.33 0.70
C LEU A 33 -8.62 -0.24 0.63
N ILE A 34 -7.91 -0.40 1.75
CA ILE A 34 -6.44 -0.41 1.77
C ILE A 34 -5.90 -1.65 1.05
N GLN A 35 -6.56 -2.79 1.21
CA GLN A 35 -6.23 -4.02 0.50
C GLN A 35 -6.41 -3.85 -1.01
N LEU A 36 -7.53 -3.26 -1.44
CA LEU A 36 -7.78 -2.93 -2.85
C LEU A 36 -6.71 -1.96 -3.38
N PHE A 37 -6.34 -0.95 -2.60
CA PHE A 37 -5.32 0.00 -2.98
C PHE A 37 -3.94 -0.67 -3.15
N THR A 38 -3.59 -1.61 -2.29
CA THR A 38 -2.36 -2.41 -2.44
C THR A 38 -2.38 -3.19 -3.75
N ILE A 39 -3.51 -3.79 -4.11
CA ILE A 39 -3.70 -4.49 -5.39
C ILE A 39 -3.49 -3.54 -6.57
N TRP A 40 -4.07 -2.35 -6.54
CA TRP A 40 -3.86 -1.33 -7.57
C TRP A 40 -2.38 -0.93 -7.69
N THR A 41 -1.72 -0.68 -6.56
CA THR A 41 -0.31 -0.28 -6.52
C THR A 41 0.58 -1.33 -7.19
N PHE A 42 0.38 -2.62 -6.90
CA PHE A 42 1.17 -3.70 -7.53
C PHE A 42 0.83 -3.88 -9.01
N THR A 43 -0.42 -3.71 -9.41
CA THR A 43 -0.78 -3.73 -10.83
C THR A 43 -0.12 -2.56 -11.58
N VAL A 44 -0.15 -1.35 -11.01
CA VAL A 44 0.51 -0.18 -11.60
C VAL A 44 2.04 -0.34 -11.61
N ALA A 45 2.63 -0.96 -10.58
CA ALA A 45 4.05 -1.28 -10.58
C ALA A 45 4.42 -2.18 -11.77
N GLY A 46 3.60 -3.18 -12.07
CA GLY A 46 3.77 -4.01 -13.27
C GLY A 46 3.69 -3.19 -14.57
N ILE A 47 2.73 -2.26 -14.68
CA ILE A 47 2.61 -1.35 -15.84
C ILE A 47 3.87 -0.49 -15.99
N VAL A 48 4.34 0.10 -14.90
CA VAL A 48 5.55 0.93 -14.88
C VAL A 48 6.79 0.14 -15.26
N LEU A 49 6.91 -1.10 -14.81
CA LEU A 49 8.00 -2.01 -15.21
C LEU A 49 7.98 -2.29 -16.71
N GLN A 50 6.82 -2.53 -17.28
CA GLN A 50 6.66 -2.75 -18.72
C GLN A 50 7.04 -1.49 -19.52
N MET A 51 6.64 -0.30 -19.08
CA MET A 51 7.06 0.97 -19.70
C MET A 51 8.58 1.18 -19.57
N GLY A 52 9.17 0.78 -18.45
CA GLY A 52 10.60 0.90 -18.18
C GLY A 52 11.49 -0.02 -19.01
N SER A 53 10.94 -1.05 -19.64
CA SER A 53 11.70 -1.93 -20.54
C SER A 53 12.12 -1.23 -21.83
N THR A 54 11.36 -0.22 -22.28
CA THR A 54 11.64 0.54 -23.50
C THR A 54 12.44 1.81 -23.24
N ASP A 55 12.03 2.61 -22.23
CA ASP A 55 12.78 3.80 -21.83
C ASP A 55 12.53 4.11 -20.33
N ARG A 56 13.58 3.99 -19.51
CA ARG A 56 13.51 4.20 -18.06
C ARG A 56 13.44 5.66 -17.66
N PHE A 57 13.75 6.59 -18.55
CA PHE A 57 13.86 8.02 -18.27
C PHE A 57 12.68 8.82 -18.82
N ILE A 58 11.67 8.17 -19.44
CA ILE A 58 10.41 8.82 -19.78
C ILE A 58 9.57 8.96 -18.53
N TYR A 59 9.28 10.19 -18.15
CA TYR A 59 8.44 10.55 -17.01
C TYR A 59 7.23 11.36 -17.47
N TRP A 60 6.16 11.29 -16.68
CA TRP A 60 4.96 12.10 -16.85
C TRP A 60 4.23 11.88 -18.17
N GLU A 61 4.26 10.63 -18.66
CA GLU A 61 3.58 10.26 -19.88
C GLU A 61 2.17 9.72 -19.61
N TRP A 62 1.19 10.26 -20.34
CA TRP A 62 -0.20 9.85 -20.23
C TRP A 62 -0.59 8.77 -21.24
N ALA A 63 0.29 8.38 -22.13
CA ALA A 63 0.03 7.32 -23.10
C ALA A 63 -0.44 6.04 -22.39
N GLY A 64 -1.45 5.36 -22.98
CA GLY A 64 -1.93 4.09 -22.43
C GLY A 64 -2.75 4.19 -21.14
N TRP A 65 -3.11 5.37 -20.63
CA TRP A 65 -3.88 5.55 -19.41
C TRP A 65 -5.17 4.72 -19.38
N TYR A 66 -5.88 4.58 -20.50
CA TYR A 66 -7.11 3.81 -20.61
C TYR A 66 -6.89 2.30 -20.42
N ILE A 67 -5.77 1.76 -20.93
CA ILE A 67 -5.36 0.36 -20.68
C ILE A 67 -5.05 0.16 -19.22
N GLY A 68 -4.36 1.13 -18.60
CA GLY A 68 -4.10 1.12 -17.17
C GLY A 68 -5.39 1.08 -16.35
N LEU A 69 -6.36 1.92 -16.65
CA LEU A 69 -7.67 1.91 -15.99
C LEU A 69 -8.45 0.61 -16.21
N LEU A 70 -8.38 0.03 -17.41
CA LEU A 70 -8.99 -1.29 -17.69
C LEU A 70 -8.36 -2.39 -16.84
N LYS A 71 -7.01 -2.41 -16.71
CA LYS A 71 -6.32 -3.35 -15.83
C LYS A 71 -6.73 -3.14 -14.38
N LEU A 72 -6.84 -1.90 -13.89
CA LEU A 72 -7.33 -1.63 -12.53
C LEU A 72 -8.79 -2.08 -12.34
N ALA A 73 -9.66 -1.86 -13.31
CA ALA A 73 -11.04 -2.35 -13.26
C ALA A 73 -11.08 -3.89 -13.20
N PHE A 74 -10.26 -4.57 -13.99
CA PHE A 74 -10.14 -6.02 -13.99
C PHE A 74 -9.69 -6.57 -12.63
N VAL A 75 -8.58 -6.04 -12.06
CA VAL A 75 -8.10 -6.51 -10.74
C VAL A 75 -9.04 -6.11 -9.61
N THR A 76 -9.80 -5.02 -9.75
CA THR A 76 -10.89 -4.67 -8.82
C THR A 76 -11.99 -5.73 -8.86
N GLY A 77 -12.37 -6.19 -10.04
CA GLY A 77 -13.30 -7.31 -10.21
C GLY A 77 -12.77 -8.59 -9.55
N LEU A 78 -11.50 -8.95 -9.80
CA LEU A 78 -10.86 -10.09 -9.14
C LEU A 78 -10.88 -9.96 -7.60
N TYR A 79 -10.63 -8.76 -7.08
CA TYR A 79 -10.67 -8.52 -5.65
C TYR A 79 -12.06 -8.72 -5.07
N ILE A 80 -13.08 -8.08 -5.65
CA ILE A 80 -14.46 -8.10 -5.13
C ILE A 80 -15.09 -9.49 -5.24
N TYR A 81 -14.88 -10.20 -6.36
CA TYR A 81 -15.55 -11.47 -6.62
C TYR A 81 -14.76 -12.71 -6.19
N ILE A 82 -13.43 -12.60 -6.06
CA ILE A 82 -12.59 -13.77 -5.79
C ILE A 82 -11.79 -13.60 -4.50
N PHE A 83 -10.97 -12.54 -4.37
CA PHE A 83 -10.02 -12.45 -3.27
C PHE A 83 -10.70 -12.15 -1.94
N GLN A 84 -11.62 -11.19 -1.92
CA GLN A 84 -12.33 -10.79 -0.70
C GLN A 84 -13.26 -11.89 -0.19
N PRO A 85 -14.19 -12.48 -0.99
CA PRO A 85 -15.09 -13.52 -0.52
C PRO A 85 -14.39 -14.80 -0.07
N LYS A 86 -13.29 -15.18 -0.73
CA LYS A 86 -12.50 -16.38 -0.38
C LYS A 86 -11.45 -16.12 0.71
N GLY A 87 -11.34 -14.90 1.22
CA GLY A 87 -10.33 -14.56 2.21
C GLY A 87 -8.89 -14.77 1.74
N ILE A 88 -8.62 -14.59 0.43
CA ILE A 88 -7.31 -14.80 -0.17
C ILE A 88 -6.36 -13.64 0.17
N TRP A 89 -6.88 -12.42 0.21
CA TRP A 89 -6.11 -11.22 0.51
C TRP A 89 -6.54 -10.62 1.85
N THR A 90 -5.85 -11.02 2.92
CA THR A 90 -6.22 -10.71 4.31
C THR A 90 -5.16 -9.93 5.08
N ALA A 91 -4.07 -9.52 4.41
CA ALA A 91 -3.01 -8.73 5.03
C ALA A 91 -3.58 -7.48 5.72
N GLY A 92 -3.18 -7.26 6.98
CA GLY A 92 -3.67 -6.16 7.80
C GLY A 92 -4.93 -6.46 8.63
N ASN A 93 -5.72 -7.48 8.26
CA ASN A 93 -6.92 -7.86 9.01
C ASN A 93 -6.61 -8.90 10.10
N LYS A 94 -5.67 -9.77 9.83
CA LYS A 94 -5.19 -10.80 10.75
C LYS A 94 -3.70 -11.07 10.56
N ARG A 95 -3.11 -11.75 11.55
CA ARG A 95 -1.75 -12.29 11.41
C ARG A 95 -1.79 -13.47 10.42
N LEU A 96 -0.85 -13.46 9.49
CA LEU A 96 -0.74 -14.49 8.46
C LEU A 96 0.08 -15.69 8.97
N ASN A 97 -0.32 -16.89 8.59
CA ASN A 97 0.49 -18.09 8.71
C ASN A 97 1.36 -18.30 7.45
N GLU A 98 2.25 -19.29 7.46
CA GLU A 98 3.19 -19.53 6.36
C GLU A 98 2.49 -19.78 5.02
N LYS A 99 1.39 -20.53 5.00
CA LYS A 99 0.60 -20.78 3.79
C LYS A 99 -0.01 -19.48 3.25
N GLU A 100 -0.54 -18.66 4.13
CA GLU A 100 -1.11 -17.35 3.77
C GLU A 100 -0.05 -16.37 3.25
N TYR A 101 1.16 -16.42 3.80
CA TYR A 101 2.30 -15.69 3.25
C TYR A 101 2.58 -16.09 1.79
N GLY A 102 2.64 -17.40 1.53
CA GLY A 102 2.82 -17.92 0.17
C GLY A 102 1.70 -17.47 -0.78
N ILE A 103 0.44 -17.48 -0.32
CA ILE A 103 -0.71 -17.00 -1.10
C ILE A 103 -0.56 -15.51 -1.43
N HIS A 104 -0.23 -14.67 -0.44
CA HIS A 104 -0.05 -13.23 -0.65
C HIS A 104 1.12 -12.95 -1.60
N PHE A 105 2.22 -13.68 -1.47
CA PHE A 105 3.34 -13.61 -2.40
C PHE A 105 2.92 -13.98 -3.83
N GLY A 106 2.21 -15.09 -4.02
CA GLY A 106 1.70 -15.51 -5.32
C GLY A 106 0.72 -14.51 -5.94
N VAL A 107 -0.17 -13.93 -5.12
CA VAL A 107 -1.09 -12.87 -5.57
C VAL A 107 -0.31 -11.62 -5.97
N ALA A 108 0.69 -11.20 -5.21
CA ALA A 108 1.51 -10.04 -5.56
C ALA A 108 2.24 -10.24 -6.89
N LEU A 109 2.81 -11.43 -7.12
CA LEU A 109 3.40 -11.80 -8.41
C LEU A 109 2.37 -11.75 -9.55
N LEU A 110 1.19 -12.31 -9.33
CA LEU A 110 0.09 -12.28 -10.31
C LEU A 110 -0.29 -10.84 -10.68
N LEU A 111 -0.39 -9.95 -9.70
CA LEU A 111 -0.74 -8.54 -9.93
C LEU A 111 0.35 -7.81 -10.72
N LEU A 112 1.62 -8.06 -10.42
CA LEU A 112 2.75 -7.54 -11.20
C LEU A 112 2.68 -8.05 -12.65
N VAL A 113 2.43 -9.35 -12.85
CA VAL A 113 2.29 -9.95 -14.19
C VAL A 113 1.11 -9.35 -14.94
N ILE A 114 -0.05 -9.19 -14.32
CA ILE A 114 -1.22 -8.56 -14.96
C ILE A 114 -0.90 -7.13 -15.41
N GLY A 115 -0.19 -6.38 -14.56
CA GLY A 115 0.25 -5.03 -14.90
C GLY A 115 1.25 -5.01 -16.06
N TRP A 116 2.27 -5.86 -15.97
CA TRP A 116 3.39 -5.93 -16.91
C TRP A 116 3.02 -6.55 -18.26
N ALA A 117 2.13 -7.54 -18.29
CA ALA A 117 1.81 -8.29 -19.49
C ALA A 117 1.26 -7.40 -20.61
N ASN A 118 1.95 -7.45 -21.75
CA ASN A 118 1.51 -6.87 -23.01
C ASN A 118 2.09 -7.71 -24.17
N GLN A 119 1.82 -7.32 -25.42
CA GLN A 119 2.26 -8.09 -26.61
C GLN A 119 3.79 -8.19 -26.76
N ASN A 120 4.54 -7.25 -26.19
CA ASN A 120 6.00 -7.15 -26.33
C ASN A 120 6.76 -7.59 -25.05
N SER A 121 6.05 -8.12 -24.05
CA SER A 121 6.66 -8.52 -22.78
C SER A 121 7.56 -9.74 -22.94
N SER A 122 8.79 -9.68 -22.42
CA SER A 122 9.77 -10.76 -22.47
C SER A 122 9.95 -11.42 -21.10
N VAL A 123 10.00 -12.74 -21.05
CA VAL A 123 10.20 -13.51 -19.81
C VAL A 123 11.51 -13.10 -19.09
N ASN A 124 12.53 -12.64 -19.83
CA ASN A 124 13.79 -12.17 -19.25
C ASN A 124 13.64 -10.94 -18.37
N GLU A 125 12.54 -10.19 -18.51
CA GLU A 125 12.25 -9.00 -17.71
C GLU A 125 11.65 -9.34 -16.33
N LEU A 126 11.20 -10.58 -16.10
CA LEU A 126 10.60 -10.99 -14.82
C LEU A 126 11.54 -10.79 -13.61
N ARG A 127 12.86 -10.81 -13.83
CA ARG A 127 13.83 -10.47 -12.77
C ARG A 127 13.62 -9.07 -12.19
N SER A 128 13.10 -8.12 -12.99
CA SER A 128 12.81 -6.75 -12.54
C SER A 128 11.71 -6.67 -11.49
N PHE A 129 10.97 -7.76 -11.25
CA PHE A 129 9.99 -7.85 -10.16
C PHE A 129 10.64 -8.00 -8.78
N LEU A 130 11.88 -8.48 -8.70
CA LEU A 130 12.54 -8.81 -7.44
C LEU A 130 12.57 -7.66 -6.43
N PRO A 131 12.97 -6.42 -6.78
CA PRO A 131 12.96 -5.32 -5.82
C PRO A 131 11.54 -4.96 -5.34
N TYR A 132 10.52 -5.04 -6.19
CA TYR A 132 9.13 -4.78 -5.81
C TYR A 132 8.60 -5.86 -4.86
N ILE A 133 8.96 -7.11 -5.10
CA ILE A 133 8.62 -8.23 -4.22
C ILE A 133 9.33 -8.09 -2.87
N ALA A 134 10.59 -7.70 -2.84
CA ALA A 134 11.32 -7.47 -1.59
C ALA A 134 10.66 -6.34 -0.77
N ALA A 135 10.29 -5.22 -1.40
CA ALA A 135 9.55 -4.14 -0.77
C ALA A 135 8.17 -4.59 -0.27
N PHE A 136 7.46 -5.42 -1.05
CA PHE A 136 6.19 -6.01 -0.62
C PHE A 136 6.32 -6.89 0.61
N LEU A 137 7.27 -7.81 0.60
CA LEU A 137 7.52 -8.71 1.73
C LEU A 137 7.96 -7.94 2.99
N SER A 138 8.71 -6.83 2.81
CA SER A 138 9.01 -5.90 3.90
C SER A 138 7.73 -5.35 4.53
N GLY A 139 6.80 -4.83 3.72
CA GLY A 139 5.51 -4.36 4.20
C GLY A 139 4.69 -5.47 4.85
N LEU A 140 4.66 -6.66 4.24
CA LEU A 140 3.91 -7.81 4.74
C LEU A 140 4.42 -8.26 6.13
N ALA A 141 5.73 -8.17 6.38
CA ALA A 141 6.32 -8.45 7.69
C ALA A 141 5.77 -7.51 8.77
N ILE A 142 5.60 -6.22 8.47
CA ILE A 142 5.04 -5.25 9.42
C ILE A 142 3.54 -5.46 9.62
N PHE A 143 2.80 -5.91 8.60
CA PHE A 143 1.38 -6.21 8.74
C PHE A 143 1.07 -7.41 9.65
N GLN A 144 2.10 -8.11 10.17
CA GLN A 144 1.92 -9.11 11.23
C GLN A 144 1.49 -8.51 12.58
N PHE A 145 1.70 -7.22 12.77
CA PHE A 145 1.22 -6.51 13.95
C PHE A 145 -0.19 -5.97 13.71
N GLN A 146 -1.11 -6.26 14.62
CA GLN A 146 -2.45 -5.71 14.59
C GLN A 146 -2.52 -4.47 15.48
N ILE A 147 -2.99 -3.38 14.89
CA ILE A 147 -3.20 -2.11 15.59
C ILE A 147 -4.71 -1.88 15.67
N LYS A 148 -5.19 -1.65 16.89
CA LYS A 148 -6.60 -1.37 17.17
C LYS A 148 -6.74 -0.02 17.83
N PHE A 149 -7.87 0.63 17.61
CA PHE A 149 -8.25 1.86 18.30
C PHE A 149 -9.14 1.51 19.50
N ASP A 150 -8.78 1.99 20.67
CA ASP A 150 -9.62 1.90 21.87
C ASP A 150 -10.52 3.13 21.93
N GLU A 151 -11.80 2.93 21.63
CA GLU A 151 -12.80 4.01 21.62
C GLU A 151 -13.01 4.62 23.01
N THR A 152 -12.76 3.85 24.08
CA THR A 152 -12.95 4.33 25.47
C THR A 152 -11.82 5.23 25.93
N LYS A 153 -10.58 4.96 25.49
CA LYS A 153 -9.38 5.74 25.84
C LYS A 153 -9.01 6.76 24.78
N GLY A 154 -9.61 6.68 23.57
CA GLY A 154 -9.22 7.52 22.45
C GLY A 154 -7.79 7.26 21.94
N GLU A 155 -7.23 6.09 22.21
CA GLU A 155 -5.85 5.76 21.92
C GLU A 155 -5.71 4.52 21.03
N TRP A 156 -4.63 4.53 20.22
CA TRP A 156 -4.25 3.37 19.42
C TRP A 156 -3.34 2.47 20.24
N PHE A 157 -3.61 1.16 20.21
CA PHE A 157 -2.76 0.16 20.86
C PHE A 157 -2.42 -1.00 19.91
N ASN A 158 -1.35 -1.69 20.21
CA ASN A 158 -0.93 -2.86 19.47
C ASN A 158 -1.40 -4.14 20.17
N PHE A 159 -2.07 -5.00 19.42
CA PHE A 159 -2.70 -6.21 19.94
C PHE A 159 -1.79 -7.45 19.88
N ASN A 160 -0.83 -7.51 18.98
CA ASN A 160 0.03 -8.68 18.76
C ASN A 160 1.51 -8.28 18.72
N TRP A 161 2.21 -8.40 19.86
CA TRP A 161 3.61 -8.02 19.98
C TRP A 161 4.61 -9.16 19.90
N ASP A 162 4.15 -10.41 19.71
CA ASP A 162 5.07 -11.53 19.63
C ASP A 162 6.03 -11.35 18.46
N LYS A 163 7.31 -11.69 18.70
CA LYS A 163 8.35 -11.66 17.68
C LYS A 163 8.50 -10.30 16.99
N LYS A 164 8.14 -9.20 17.65
CA LYS A 164 8.18 -7.84 17.09
C LYS A 164 9.56 -7.50 16.50
N ILE A 165 10.63 -7.77 17.22
CA ILE A 165 12.00 -7.49 16.78
C ILE A 165 12.30 -8.27 15.50
N PHE A 166 11.94 -9.55 15.46
CA PHE A 166 12.15 -10.38 14.28
C PHE A 166 11.45 -9.80 13.03
N PHE A 167 10.17 -9.48 13.11
CA PHE A 167 9.42 -8.96 11.97
C PHE A 167 9.87 -7.56 11.55
N LEU A 168 10.21 -6.69 12.50
CA LEU A 168 10.74 -5.37 12.19
C LEU A 168 12.14 -5.45 11.56
N SER A 169 13.03 -6.31 12.09
CA SER A 169 14.34 -6.54 11.50
C SER A 169 14.24 -7.15 10.11
N LEU A 170 13.35 -8.13 9.92
CA LEU A 170 13.07 -8.72 8.61
C LEU A 170 12.59 -7.65 7.61
N SER A 171 11.69 -6.76 8.04
CA SER A 171 11.23 -5.66 7.21
C SER A 171 12.36 -4.72 6.81
N VAL A 172 13.25 -4.35 7.74
CA VAL A 172 14.42 -3.50 7.45
C VAL A 172 15.34 -4.17 6.43
N VAL A 173 15.67 -5.45 6.63
CA VAL A 173 16.55 -6.21 5.73
C VAL A 173 15.94 -6.32 4.33
N LEU A 174 14.65 -6.65 4.23
CA LEU A 174 13.96 -6.78 2.94
C LEU A 174 13.84 -5.42 2.22
N MET A 175 13.61 -4.33 2.95
CA MET A 175 13.58 -2.98 2.37
C MET A 175 14.97 -2.55 1.88
N ALA A 176 16.02 -2.84 2.65
CA ALA A 176 17.41 -2.63 2.22
C ALA A 176 17.75 -3.49 0.97
N GLY A 177 17.27 -4.74 0.94
CA GLY A 177 17.37 -5.60 -0.23
C GLY A 177 16.68 -5.01 -1.46
N ALA A 178 15.49 -4.42 -1.29
CA ALA A 178 14.78 -3.73 -2.38
C ALA A 178 15.57 -2.54 -2.93
N ILE A 179 16.26 -1.78 -2.06
CA ILE A 179 17.15 -0.68 -2.47
C ILE A 179 18.31 -1.22 -3.33
N VAL A 180 19.04 -2.20 -2.81
CA VAL A 180 20.21 -2.78 -3.51
C VAL A 180 19.81 -3.38 -4.86
N LEU A 181 18.73 -4.17 -4.89
CA LEU A 181 18.20 -4.75 -6.12
C LEU A 181 17.71 -3.67 -7.09
N GLY A 182 17.05 -2.63 -6.60
CA GLY A 182 16.59 -1.51 -7.42
C GLY A 182 17.76 -0.79 -8.11
N PHE A 183 18.85 -0.52 -7.39
CA PHE A 183 20.08 0.03 -7.98
C PHE A 183 20.75 -0.94 -8.95
N TYR A 184 20.86 -2.20 -8.58
CA TYR A 184 21.47 -3.22 -9.45
C TYR A 184 20.71 -3.37 -10.78
N MET A 185 19.40 -3.21 -10.76
CA MET A 185 18.53 -3.29 -11.94
C MET A 185 18.30 -1.95 -12.62
N ASP A 186 18.97 -0.90 -12.15
CA ASP A 186 18.83 0.46 -12.66
C ASP A 186 17.35 0.91 -12.70
N ASP A 187 16.58 0.60 -11.64
CA ASP A 187 15.19 1.03 -11.49
C ASP A 187 15.10 2.19 -10.50
N PRO A 188 14.99 3.44 -10.98
CA PRO A 188 14.96 4.63 -10.13
C PRO A 188 13.68 4.74 -9.30
N ILE A 189 12.58 4.12 -9.74
CA ILE A 189 11.30 4.20 -9.03
C ILE A 189 11.37 3.42 -7.71
N ILE A 190 11.69 2.13 -7.80
CA ILE A 190 11.69 1.28 -6.61
C ILE A 190 12.88 1.58 -5.68
N SER A 191 14.06 1.89 -6.24
CA SER A 191 15.23 2.24 -5.43
C SER A 191 14.96 3.49 -4.58
N THR A 192 14.45 4.57 -5.20
CA THR A 192 14.13 5.81 -4.49
C THR A 192 12.97 5.64 -3.52
N ALA A 193 11.88 4.98 -3.94
CA ALA A 193 10.74 4.71 -3.06
C ALA A 193 11.16 3.90 -1.83
N SER A 194 12.04 2.92 -2.00
CA SER A 194 12.54 2.09 -0.90
C SER A 194 13.49 2.85 0.03
N ILE A 195 14.38 3.72 -0.50
CA ILE A 195 15.21 4.61 0.33
C ILE A 195 14.37 5.51 1.21
N VAL A 196 13.36 6.18 0.63
CA VAL A 196 12.46 7.08 1.37
C VAL A 196 11.61 6.31 2.37
N SER A 197 11.31 5.03 2.11
CA SER A 197 10.51 4.17 2.97
C SER A 197 11.29 3.51 4.11
N LEU A 198 12.59 3.25 3.94
CA LEU A 198 13.43 2.54 4.90
C LEU A 198 13.44 3.16 6.32
N PRO A 199 13.46 4.49 6.51
CA PRO A 199 13.43 5.09 7.85
C PRO A 199 12.23 4.66 8.70
N PHE A 200 11.08 4.34 8.11
CA PHE A 200 9.87 3.98 8.87
C PHE A 200 10.00 2.67 9.64
N PRO A 201 10.37 1.53 9.03
CA PRO A 201 10.62 0.30 9.78
C PRO A 201 11.85 0.41 10.70
N VAL A 202 12.89 1.18 10.35
CA VAL A 202 14.05 1.41 11.22
C VAL A 202 13.64 2.14 12.50
N ILE A 203 12.88 3.23 12.39
CA ILE A 203 12.38 3.97 13.55
C ILE A 203 11.44 3.10 14.40
N ALA A 204 10.57 2.31 13.76
CA ALA A 204 9.71 1.37 14.47
C ALA A 204 10.50 0.27 15.20
N LEU A 205 11.65 -0.15 14.67
CA LEU A 205 12.57 -1.11 15.32
C LEU A 205 13.29 -0.48 16.51
N LEU A 206 13.74 0.76 16.39
CA LEU A 206 14.44 1.48 17.47
C LEU A 206 13.50 1.85 18.63
N TRP A 207 12.24 2.22 18.32
CA TRP A 207 11.22 2.57 19.32
C TRP A 207 9.96 1.72 19.19
N PRO A 208 10.04 0.40 19.42
CA PRO A 208 8.96 -0.54 19.13
C PRO A 208 7.73 -0.38 20.04
N SER A 209 7.86 0.31 21.17
CA SER A 209 6.74 0.63 22.07
C SER A 209 5.82 1.73 21.54
N HIS A 210 6.29 2.52 20.56
CA HIS A 210 5.55 3.67 20.08
C HIS A 210 4.64 3.31 18.90
N VAL A 211 3.35 3.17 19.15
CA VAL A 211 2.34 2.71 18.16
C VAL A 211 2.30 3.57 16.89
N ARG A 212 2.51 4.89 17.01
CA ARG A 212 2.52 5.79 15.84
C ARG A 212 3.65 5.48 14.85
N HIS A 213 4.82 5.05 15.34
CA HIS A 213 5.90 4.63 14.44
C HIS A 213 5.54 3.37 13.68
N LEU A 214 4.87 2.44 14.35
CA LEU A 214 4.39 1.22 13.74
C LEU A 214 3.29 1.48 12.69
N GLN A 215 2.37 2.40 12.97
CA GLN A 215 1.36 2.83 11.98
C GLN A 215 2.01 3.43 10.74
N ARG A 216 3.02 4.30 10.91
CA ARG A 216 3.74 4.91 9.80
C ARG A 216 4.47 3.85 8.96
N ALA A 217 5.15 2.91 9.62
CA ALA A 217 5.84 1.82 8.94
C ALA A 217 4.89 0.91 8.15
N ARG A 218 3.63 0.75 8.60
CA ARG A 218 2.60 -0.03 7.88
C ARG A 218 2.10 0.66 6.61
N PHE A 219 1.81 1.94 6.66
CA PHE A 219 1.05 2.60 5.60
C PHE A 219 1.89 3.49 4.69
N TYR A 220 2.91 4.17 5.22
CA TYR A 220 3.68 5.13 4.44
C TYR A 220 4.45 4.51 3.28
N PRO A 221 5.13 3.34 3.41
CA PRO A 221 5.83 2.74 2.28
C PRO A 221 4.92 2.46 1.08
N LEU A 222 3.68 2.02 1.33
CA LEU A 222 2.71 1.80 0.27
C LEU A 222 2.33 3.09 -0.46
N PHE A 223 2.05 4.17 0.28
CA PHE A 223 1.73 5.47 -0.31
C PHE A 223 2.93 6.08 -1.03
N ILE A 224 4.13 5.96 -0.47
CA ILE A 224 5.37 6.44 -1.08
C ILE A 224 5.61 5.72 -2.42
N LEU A 225 5.56 4.39 -2.43
CA LEU A 225 5.69 3.63 -3.67
C LEU A 225 4.65 4.09 -4.70
N SER A 226 3.39 4.22 -4.30
CA SER A 226 2.31 4.67 -5.19
C SER A 226 2.55 6.06 -5.76
N MET A 227 3.09 6.99 -4.97
CA MET A 227 3.45 8.34 -5.45
C MET A 227 4.59 8.29 -6.46
N PHE A 228 5.62 7.46 -6.23
CA PHE A 228 6.71 7.31 -7.18
C PHE A 228 6.26 6.63 -8.49
N LEU A 229 5.32 5.69 -8.42
CA LEU A 229 4.70 5.11 -9.61
C LEU A 229 3.95 6.16 -10.45
N CYS A 230 3.35 7.18 -9.82
CA CYS A 230 2.68 8.27 -10.54
C CYS A 230 3.65 9.10 -11.41
N VAL A 231 4.94 9.07 -11.16
CA VAL A 231 5.94 9.76 -12.00
C VAL A 231 5.93 9.19 -13.42
N ARG A 232 5.70 7.90 -13.59
CA ARG A 232 5.59 7.21 -14.88
C ARG A 232 4.15 6.95 -15.32
N ALA A 233 3.25 6.79 -14.37
CA ALA A 233 1.82 6.58 -14.61
C ALA A 233 1.00 7.72 -13.97
N PRO A 234 1.07 8.97 -14.50
CA PRO A 234 0.48 10.15 -13.84
C PRO A 234 -1.03 10.06 -13.68
N TRP A 235 -1.72 9.31 -14.53
CA TRP A 235 -3.14 9.02 -14.41
C TRP A 235 -3.50 8.30 -13.09
N PHE A 236 -2.54 7.53 -12.51
CA PHE A 236 -2.75 6.87 -11.23
C PHE A 236 -2.84 7.84 -10.05
N LEU A 237 -2.38 9.08 -10.21
CA LEU A 237 -2.55 10.12 -9.20
C LEU A 237 -4.02 10.39 -8.89
N ILE A 238 -4.93 10.21 -9.84
CA ILE A 238 -6.37 10.44 -9.66
C ILE A 238 -6.97 9.45 -8.63
N PRO A 239 -6.89 8.12 -8.82
CA PRO A 239 -7.38 7.17 -7.82
C PRO A 239 -6.58 7.25 -6.50
N LEU A 240 -5.28 7.53 -6.55
CA LEU A 240 -4.45 7.71 -5.35
C LEU A 240 -4.93 8.91 -4.51
N ALA A 241 -5.12 10.07 -5.14
CA ALA A 241 -5.60 11.26 -4.45
C ALA A 241 -7.03 11.05 -3.91
N GLY A 242 -7.92 10.46 -4.71
CA GLY A 242 -9.27 10.11 -4.29
C GLY A 242 -9.29 9.25 -3.03
N LEU A 243 -8.51 8.18 -3.01
CA LEU A 243 -8.38 7.31 -1.85
C LEU A 243 -7.79 8.05 -0.63
N PHE A 244 -6.68 8.76 -0.84
CA PHE A 244 -5.99 9.47 0.23
C PHE A 244 -6.90 10.49 0.93
N TYR A 245 -7.57 11.33 0.14
CA TYR A 245 -8.47 12.34 0.70
C TYR A 245 -9.71 11.72 1.35
N THR A 246 -10.27 10.67 0.75
CA THR A 246 -11.40 9.94 1.33
C THR A 246 -11.03 9.37 2.71
N LEU A 247 -9.92 8.64 2.81
CA LEU A 247 -9.46 8.09 4.07
C LEU A 247 -9.16 9.19 5.10
N ARG A 248 -8.57 10.31 4.66
CA ARG A 248 -8.23 11.41 5.55
C ARG A 248 -9.47 12.11 6.09
N ILE A 249 -10.47 12.33 5.26
CA ILE A 249 -11.75 12.93 5.68
C ILE A 249 -12.48 12.00 6.65
N VAL A 250 -12.62 10.73 6.28
CA VAL A 250 -13.30 9.73 7.11
C VAL A 250 -12.62 9.59 8.48
N ASN A 251 -11.30 9.50 8.50
CA ASN A 251 -10.55 9.37 9.75
C ASN A 251 -10.64 10.63 10.62
N TYR A 252 -10.69 11.81 10.02
CA TYR A 252 -10.91 13.05 10.76
C TYR A 252 -12.26 13.06 11.50
N PHE A 253 -13.36 12.69 10.82
CA PHE A 253 -14.67 12.63 11.46
C PHE A 253 -14.84 11.48 12.46
N ARG A 254 -14.05 10.40 12.32
CA ARG A 254 -14.10 9.23 13.24
C ARG A 254 -13.28 9.44 14.51
N TYR A 255 -12.11 10.02 14.39
CA TYR A 255 -11.09 10.01 15.45
C TYR A 255 -10.68 11.42 15.92
N GLY A 256 -11.11 12.46 15.26
CA GLY A 256 -10.81 13.85 15.56
C GLY A 256 -9.52 14.33 14.90
#